data_2e5626b3e360ec06953e0747ad5e25e0
#
_entry.id   2e5626b3e360ec06953e0747ad5e25e0
#
_cell.length_a   1.000
_cell.length_b   1.000
_cell.length_c   1.000
_cell.angle_alpha   90.00
_cell.angle_beta   90.00
_cell.angle_gamma   90.00
#
_symmetry.space_group_name_H-M   'P 1'
#
loop_
_entity.id
_entity.type
_entity.pdbx_description
1 polymer ?
#
loop_
_entity_poly.entity_id
_entity_poly.type
_entity_poly.pdbx_seq_one_letter_code
_entity_poly.pdbx_strand_id
1 'polypeptide(L)'
;MNIGQIAKMAQQMQAQMAQAQEQLAHETVEATAGGGLVTVKATGTGEITEIKIDPKAIDPDDPEMLADLVLAAANEALRSAHAKVEAKMKSVLPPDLGGLLPGL
;
A
#
# COMPACT_ATOMS: atom_id res chain seq x y z
N MET A 1 21.80 14.10 26.71
CA MET A 1 20.94 14.89 25.80
C MET A 1 20.01 15.78 26.59
N ASN A 2 19.86 17.03 26.18
CA ASN A 2 18.93 17.94 26.82
C ASN A 2 17.54 17.83 26.16
N ILE A 3 16.55 18.44 26.80
CA ILE A 3 15.16 18.41 26.33
C ILE A 3 15.01 19.02 24.93
N GLY A 4 15.76 20.09 24.65
CA GLY A 4 15.72 20.75 23.34
C GLY A 4 16.22 19.87 22.22
N GLN A 5 17.24 19.07 22.47
CA GLN A 5 17.74 18.10 21.47
C GLN A 5 16.75 16.98 21.22
N ILE A 6 16.10 16.48 22.28
CA ILE A 6 15.09 15.44 22.16
C ILE A 6 13.90 15.94 21.36
N ALA A 7 13.43 17.17 21.64
CA ALA A 7 12.31 17.78 20.92
C ALA A 7 12.64 17.97 19.44
N LYS A 8 13.87 18.37 19.13
CA LYS A 8 14.31 18.56 17.74
C LYS A 8 14.35 17.24 16.98
N MET A 9 14.86 16.17 17.62
CA MET A 9 14.87 14.84 17.03
C MET A 9 13.45 14.33 16.75
N ALA A 10 12.53 14.56 17.69
CA ALA A 10 11.12 14.17 17.51
C ALA A 10 10.48 14.90 16.34
N GLN A 11 10.75 16.20 16.19
CA GLN A 11 10.25 16.99 15.07
C GLN A 11 10.81 16.48 13.73
N GLN A 12 12.09 16.14 13.68
CA GLN A 12 12.72 15.60 12.47
C GLN A 12 12.11 14.26 12.09
N MET A 13 11.85 13.40 13.09
CA MET A 13 11.24 12.11 12.84
C MET A 13 9.81 12.27 12.31
N GLN A 14 9.02 13.18 12.88
CA GLN A 14 7.68 13.48 12.39
C GLN A 14 7.70 13.97 10.95
N ALA A 15 8.65 14.84 10.61
CA ALA A 15 8.79 15.35 9.25
C ALA A 15 9.13 14.23 8.27
N GLN A 16 10.02 13.33 8.65
CA GLN A 16 10.39 12.18 7.82
C GLN A 16 9.20 11.23 7.61
N MET A 17 8.42 10.99 8.66
CA MET A 17 7.23 10.15 8.57
C MET A 17 6.17 10.77 7.66
N ALA A 18 5.95 12.09 7.80
CA ALA A 18 5.00 12.81 6.94
C ALA A 18 5.44 12.74 5.47
N GLN A 19 6.73 12.92 5.19
CA GLN A 19 7.27 12.79 3.84
C GLN A 19 7.07 11.38 3.29
N ALA A 20 7.33 10.37 4.11
CA ALA A 20 7.15 8.98 3.70
C ALA A 20 5.70 8.69 3.34
N GLN A 21 4.76 9.18 4.14
CA GLN A 21 3.33 9.02 3.85
C GLN A 21 2.91 9.75 2.57
N GLU A 22 3.43 10.95 2.36
CA GLU A 22 3.15 11.71 1.14
C GLU A 22 3.67 10.97 -0.09
N GLN A 23 4.88 10.44 -0.03
CA GLN A 23 5.44 9.64 -1.11
C GLN A 23 4.60 8.40 -1.39
N LEU A 24 4.15 7.71 -0.33
CA LEU A 24 3.31 6.52 -0.47
C LEU A 24 1.96 6.84 -1.11
N ALA A 25 1.39 8.02 -0.84
CA ALA A 25 0.13 8.43 -1.45
C ALA A 25 0.26 8.63 -2.96
N HIS A 26 1.46 8.94 -3.45
CA HIS A 26 1.74 9.11 -4.87
C HIS A 26 2.28 7.84 -5.53
N GLU A 27 2.70 6.85 -4.77
CA GLU A 27 3.10 5.56 -5.31
C GLU A 27 1.87 4.71 -5.59
N THR A 28 1.88 4.04 -6.72
CA THR A 28 0.78 3.14 -7.10
C THR A 28 1.27 1.71 -7.17
N VAL A 29 0.40 0.80 -6.79
CA VAL A 29 0.57 -0.64 -7.02
C VAL A 29 -0.54 -1.11 -7.92
N GLU A 30 -0.30 -2.20 -8.63
CA GLU A 30 -1.26 -2.76 -9.55
C GLU A 30 -1.32 -4.27 -9.35
N ALA A 31 -2.52 -4.82 -9.35
CA ALA A 31 -2.74 -6.25 -9.25
C ALA A 31 -3.80 -6.68 -10.25
N THR A 32 -3.71 -7.91 -10.73
CA THR A 32 -4.64 -8.47 -11.70
C THR A 32 -5.22 -9.78 -11.20
N ALA A 33 -6.35 -10.16 -11.77
CA ALA A 33 -6.97 -11.45 -11.55
C ALA A 33 -7.55 -11.96 -12.86
N GLY A 34 -7.70 -13.29 -12.97
CA GLY A 34 -8.27 -13.91 -14.15
C GLY A 34 -7.41 -13.76 -15.40
N GLY A 35 -6.08 -13.78 -15.24
CA GLY A 35 -5.19 -13.63 -16.39
C GLY A 35 -5.21 -12.22 -16.99
N GLY A 36 -5.49 -11.22 -16.20
CA GLY A 36 -5.54 -9.83 -16.66
C GLY A 36 -6.94 -9.32 -17.00
N LEU A 37 -7.98 -10.13 -16.74
CA LEU A 37 -9.36 -9.70 -17.00
C LEU A 37 -9.81 -8.57 -16.09
N VAL A 38 -9.30 -8.54 -14.86
CA VAL A 38 -9.56 -7.45 -13.90
C VAL A 38 -8.23 -6.92 -13.40
N THR A 39 -8.07 -5.60 -13.42
CA THR A 39 -6.87 -4.92 -12.93
C THR A 39 -7.31 -3.87 -11.91
N VAL A 40 -6.65 -3.86 -10.75
CA VAL A 40 -6.93 -2.90 -9.68
C VAL A 40 -5.65 -2.13 -9.37
N LYS A 41 -5.78 -0.82 -9.28
CA LYS A 41 -4.69 0.06 -8.83
C LYS A 41 -5.00 0.62 -7.47
N ALA A 42 -4.00 0.67 -6.61
CA ALA A 42 -4.10 1.25 -5.28
C ALA A 42 -2.88 2.10 -4.98
N THR A 43 -3.04 3.07 -4.08
CA THR A 43 -1.92 3.85 -3.58
C THR A 43 -1.22 3.11 -2.46
N GLY A 44 0.01 3.54 -2.14
CA GLY A 44 0.74 3.01 -0.99
C GLY A 44 0.04 3.24 0.34
N THR A 45 -0.90 4.18 0.40
CA THR A 45 -1.71 4.42 1.61
C THR A 45 -2.94 3.53 1.70
N GLY A 46 -3.13 2.62 0.72
CA GLY A 46 -4.23 1.66 0.75
C GLY A 46 -5.54 2.15 0.16
N GLU A 47 -5.48 3.14 -0.72
CA GLU A 47 -6.66 3.65 -1.42
C GLU A 47 -6.72 3.08 -2.83
N ILE A 48 -7.85 2.47 -3.18
CA ILE A 48 -8.08 1.99 -4.55
C ILE A 48 -8.44 3.19 -5.41
N THR A 49 -7.68 3.38 -6.49
CA THR A 49 -7.85 4.54 -7.39
C THR A 49 -8.44 4.17 -8.74
N GLU A 50 -8.32 2.90 -9.15
CA GLU A 50 -8.81 2.49 -10.46
C GLU A 50 -9.13 1.00 -10.46
N ILE A 51 -10.21 0.64 -11.13
CA ILE A 51 -10.56 -0.74 -11.42
C ILE A 51 -10.86 -0.81 -12.92
N LYS A 52 -10.10 -1.64 -13.63
CA LYS A 52 -10.31 -1.91 -15.05
C LYS A 52 -10.87 -3.32 -15.21
N ILE A 53 -11.95 -3.44 -15.97
CA ILE A 53 -12.61 -4.70 -16.24
C ILE A 53 -12.62 -4.92 -17.75
N ASP A 54 -11.99 -6.02 -18.19
CA ASP A 54 -12.08 -6.43 -19.58
C ASP A 54 -13.53 -6.88 -19.86
N PRO A 55 -14.14 -6.46 -20.95
CA PRO A 55 -15.51 -6.90 -21.28
C PRO A 55 -15.69 -8.41 -21.30
N LYS A 56 -14.64 -9.17 -21.59
CA LYS A 56 -14.67 -10.64 -21.56
C LYS A 56 -14.98 -11.21 -20.18
N ALA A 57 -14.72 -10.44 -19.11
CA ALA A 57 -15.04 -10.85 -17.75
C ALA A 57 -16.50 -10.65 -17.39
N ILE A 58 -17.24 -9.93 -18.22
CA ILE A 58 -18.65 -9.60 -17.95
C ILE A 58 -19.53 -10.63 -18.63
N ASP A 59 -20.04 -11.55 -17.81
CA ASP A 59 -21.00 -12.57 -18.25
C ASP A 59 -22.29 -12.34 -17.46
N PRO A 60 -23.39 -11.93 -18.14
CA PRO A 60 -24.67 -11.68 -17.45
C PRO A 60 -25.21 -12.91 -16.74
N ASP A 61 -24.81 -14.12 -17.20
CA ASP A 61 -25.26 -15.36 -16.58
C ASP A 61 -24.41 -15.80 -15.40
N ASP A 62 -23.27 -15.11 -15.17
CA ASP A 62 -22.35 -15.46 -14.08
C ASP A 62 -21.75 -14.20 -13.44
N PRO A 63 -22.57 -13.38 -12.78
CA PRO A 63 -22.05 -12.17 -12.13
C PRO A 63 -21.14 -12.47 -10.95
N GLU A 64 -21.22 -13.66 -10.34
CA GLU A 64 -20.35 -14.04 -9.22
C GLU A 64 -18.91 -14.21 -9.66
N MET A 65 -18.67 -14.68 -10.87
CA MET A 65 -17.32 -14.78 -11.40
C MET A 65 -16.64 -13.42 -11.42
N LEU A 66 -17.33 -12.39 -11.92
CA LEU A 66 -16.81 -11.04 -11.95
C LEU A 66 -16.55 -10.50 -10.53
N ALA A 67 -17.48 -10.73 -9.61
CA ALA A 67 -17.32 -10.30 -8.22
C ALA A 67 -16.09 -10.96 -7.59
N ASP A 68 -15.87 -12.23 -7.82
CA ASP A 68 -14.71 -12.96 -7.29
C ASP A 68 -13.40 -12.44 -7.87
N LEU A 69 -13.37 -12.12 -9.17
CA LEU A 69 -12.18 -11.57 -9.82
C LEU A 69 -11.85 -10.17 -9.25
N VAL A 70 -12.86 -9.32 -9.07
CA VAL A 70 -12.66 -7.99 -8.50
C VAL A 70 -12.15 -8.11 -7.07
N LEU A 71 -12.75 -9.00 -6.28
CA LEU A 71 -12.34 -9.21 -4.89
C LEU A 71 -10.88 -9.67 -4.82
N ALA A 72 -10.50 -10.63 -5.64
CA ALA A 72 -9.14 -11.16 -5.67
C ALA A 72 -8.13 -10.07 -6.06
N ALA A 73 -8.42 -9.31 -7.11
CA ALA A 73 -7.52 -8.24 -7.58
C ALA A 73 -7.42 -7.11 -6.57
N ALA A 74 -8.54 -6.72 -5.97
CA ALA A 74 -8.57 -5.64 -4.97
C ALA A 74 -7.76 -6.03 -3.73
N ASN A 75 -7.96 -7.24 -3.22
CA ASN A 75 -7.22 -7.71 -2.04
C ASN A 75 -5.73 -7.83 -2.34
N GLU A 76 -5.34 -8.29 -3.52
CA GLU A 76 -3.94 -8.37 -3.90
C GLU A 76 -3.31 -6.98 -4.01
N ALA A 77 -4.03 -6.03 -4.61
CA ALA A 77 -3.55 -4.64 -4.69
C ALA A 77 -3.34 -4.04 -3.29
N LEU A 78 -4.27 -4.28 -2.37
CA LEU A 78 -4.14 -3.78 -1.00
C LEU A 78 -3.00 -4.46 -0.25
N ARG A 79 -2.76 -5.76 -0.47
CA ARG A 79 -1.60 -6.45 0.12
C ARG A 79 -0.30 -5.89 -0.42
N SER A 80 -0.23 -5.61 -1.72
CA SER A 80 0.95 -5.00 -2.33
C SER A 80 1.20 -3.59 -1.79
N ALA A 81 0.12 -2.82 -1.59
CA ALA A 81 0.22 -1.49 -1.00
C ALA A 81 0.76 -1.58 0.44
N HIS A 82 0.25 -2.52 1.22
CA HIS A 82 0.71 -2.74 2.59
C HIS A 82 2.19 -3.12 2.64
N ALA A 83 2.64 -3.97 1.72
CA ALA A 83 4.05 -4.35 1.62
C ALA A 83 4.95 -3.15 1.31
N LYS A 84 4.48 -2.21 0.49
CA LYS A 84 5.21 -0.96 0.23
C LYS A 84 5.31 -0.09 1.47
N VAL A 85 4.23 -0.01 2.27
CA VAL A 85 4.25 0.72 3.54
C VAL A 85 5.28 0.13 4.47
N GLU A 86 5.31 -1.19 4.63
CA GLU A 86 6.28 -1.87 5.49
C GLU A 86 7.71 -1.60 5.04
N ALA A 87 7.97 -1.71 3.74
CA ALA A 87 9.31 -1.46 3.20
C ALA A 87 9.74 0.00 3.43
N LYS A 88 8.83 0.93 3.24
CA LYS A 88 9.11 2.36 3.44
C LYS A 88 9.38 2.67 4.92
N MET A 89 8.60 2.10 5.82
CA MET A 89 8.80 2.29 7.26
C MET A 89 10.15 1.76 7.71
N LYS A 90 10.55 0.59 7.21
CA LYS A 90 11.88 0.03 7.50
C LYS A 90 13.00 0.94 7.02
N SER A 91 12.82 1.63 5.90
CA SER A 91 13.84 2.54 5.37
C SER A 91 13.94 3.84 6.17
N VAL A 92 12.88 4.23 6.88
CA VAL A 92 12.84 5.45 7.70
C VAL A 92 13.38 5.20 9.10
N LEU A 93 13.19 3.99 9.64
CA LEU A 93 13.66 3.63 10.99
C LEU A 93 15.15 3.34 11.01
N PRO A 94 15.86 3.71 12.09
CA PRO A 94 17.26 3.32 12.26
C PRO A 94 17.38 1.79 12.31
N PRO A 95 18.48 1.20 11.75
CA PRO A 95 18.62 -0.25 11.70
C PRO A 95 18.59 -0.94 13.06
N ASP A 96 19.12 -0.28 14.09
CA ASP A 96 19.16 -0.83 15.44
C ASP A 96 17.81 -0.80 16.15
N LEU A 97 16.83 -0.06 15.63
CA LEU A 97 15.47 -0.05 16.16
C LEU A 97 14.54 -0.99 15.41
N GLY A 98 14.90 -1.38 14.19
CA GLY A 98 14.05 -2.23 13.36
C GLY A 98 13.74 -3.58 13.99
N GLY A 99 14.69 -4.15 14.74
CA GLY A 99 14.51 -5.43 15.42
C GLY A 99 13.66 -5.36 16.68
N LEU A 100 13.36 -4.14 17.16
CA LEU A 100 12.55 -3.94 18.36
C LEU A 100 11.05 -3.76 18.05
N LEU A 101 10.70 -3.69 16.76
CA LEU A 101 9.34 -3.47 16.31
C LEU A 101 8.82 -4.75 15.65
N PRO A 102 8.10 -5.59 16.39
CA PRO A 102 7.59 -6.85 15.83
C PRO A 102 6.54 -6.55 14.75
N GLY A 103 6.59 -7.33 13.68
CA GLY A 103 5.69 -7.18 12.55
C GLY A 103 6.14 -6.22 11.46
N LEU A 104 7.32 -5.68 11.59
CA LEU A 104 7.92 -4.85 10.54
C LEU A 104 8.94 -5.61 9.70
#